data_1b1d215365497921e44e6c461c454599
#
_entry.id   1b1d215365497921e44e6c461c454599
#
_cell.length_a   1.000
_cell.length_b   1.000
_cell.length_c   1.000
_cell.angle_alpha   90.00
_cell.angle_beta   90.00
_cell.angle_gamma   90.00
#
_symmetry.space_group_name_H-M   'P 1'
#
loop_
_entity.id
_entity.type
_entity.pdbx_description
1 polymer ?
#
loop_
_entity_poly.entity_id
_entity_poly.type
_entity_poly.pdbx_seq_one_letter_code
_entity_poly.pdbx_strand_id
1 'polypeptide(L)'
;MAADAPADKLVGRWRSERLGREVTMVRWGHFGQPVLLFPTAGGDCEEVERWHMIDVLRPLIDAGTIKVYSCDSVAGQALVTGEGTPRHRMWLQNQFHQYIRHEVVPAIRTDCKDPALEVWAAGASFGAFHAVAAVCRFPDVFSRGLAVSGTYDLRRFFRARPDEFTDEFWVSSPLHFVPTLDGRHLDVLRTRYILMPSGEGRAEDIGESWAMARVLGAKGIPNRVDSWGRDWPHDWQTWRKMMPQYLEDWTRPAPSAG
;
A
#
# COMPACT_ATOMS: atom_id res chain seq x y z
N MET A 1 13.85 -9.80 29.00
CA MET A 1 14.48 -8.52 28.69
C MET A 1 13.80 -8.02 27.44
N ALA A 2 13.04 -6.92 27.51
CA ALA A 2 12.51 -6.27 26.33
C ALA A 2 13.73 -5.75 25.54
N ALA A 3 13.88 -6.16 24.28
CA ALA A 3 14.86 -5.56 23.39
C ALA A 3 14.55 -4.05 23.30
N ASP A 4 15.54 -3.21 23.57
CA ASP A 4 15.39 -1.77 23.35
C ASP A 4 14.90 -1.55 21.92
N ALA A 5 13.80 -0.80 21.77
CA ALA A 5 13.31 -0.41 20.46
C ALA A 5 14.45 0.34 19.75
N PRO A 6 14.69 0.07 18.46
CA PRO A 6 15.73 0.78 17.71
C PRO A 6 15.50 2.29 17.87
N ALA A 7 16.57 3.04 18.11
CA ALA A 7 16.54 4.48 18.44
C ALA A 7 15.79 5.37 17.41
N ASP A 8 15.43 4.81 16.28
CA ASP A 8 14.73 5.46 15.16
C ASP A 8 13.26 5.04 15.00
N LYS A 9 12.72 4.16 15.88
CA LYS A 9 11.31 3.77 15.87
C LYS A 9 10.47 4.74 16.70
N LEU A 10 9.40 5.26 16.11
CA LEU A 10 8.39 6.06 16.80
C LEU A 10 6.99 5.47 16.58
N VAL A 11 6.19 5.48 17.66
CA VAL A 11 4.80 5.02 17.65
C VAL A 11 3.90 6.20 17.96
N GLY A 12 3.04 6.55 17.00
CA GLY A 12 1.97 7.54 17.16
C GLY A 12 0.62 6.86 17.35
N ARG A 13 -0.20 7.38 18.28
CA ARG A 13 -1.57 6.90 18.50
C ARG A 13 -2.51 8.08 18.57
N TRP A 14 -3.69 7.93 17.95
CA TRP A 14 -4.77 8.93 18.07
C TRP A 14 -6.12 8.29 17.81
N ARG A 15 -7.18 8.97 18.22
CA ARG A 15 -8.53 8.59 17.85
C ARG A 15 -8.83 9.12 16.46
N SER A 16 -9.01 8.22 15.49
CA SER A 16 -9.42 8.60 14.15
C SER A 16 -10.89 9.05 14.15
N GLU A 17 -11.17 10.24 13.64
CA GLU A 17 -12.54 10.72 13.46
C GLU A 17 -13.26 9.93 12.34
N ARG A 18 -12.53 9.54 11.30
CA ARG A 18 -13.08 8.82 10.15
C ARG A 18 -13.41 7.38 10.45
N LEU A 19 -12.59 6.71 11.26
CA LEU A 19 -12.77 5.31 11.62
C LEU A 19 -13.51 5.11 12.94
N GLY A 20 -13.68 6.20 13.74
CA GLY A 20 -14.37 6.17 15.03
C GLY A 20 -13.67 5.33 16.10
N ARG A 21 -12.39 5.02 15.92
CA ARG A 21 -11.60 4.14 16.81
C ARG A 21 -10.18 4.67 17.02
N GLU A 22 -9.50 4.15 18.05
CA GLU A 22 -8.06 4.37 18.21
C GLU A 22 -7.31 3.69 17.06
N VAL A 23 -6.30 4.39 16.55
CA VAL A 23 -5.42 3.92 15.47
C VAL A 23 -3.97 4.13 15.85
N THR A 24 -3.12 3.31 15.29
CA THR A 24 -1.68 3.38 15.52
C THR A 24 -0.96 3.52 14.19
N MET A 25 0.05 4.36 14.18
CA MET A 25 1.03 4.46 13.10
C MET A 25 2.43 4.31 13.68
N VAL A 26 3.26 3.53 13.04
CA VAL A 26 4.67 3.36 13.40
C VAL A 26 5.55 3.93 12.30
N ARG A 27 6.64 4.55 12.70
CA ARG A 27 7.70 5.05 11.82
C ARG A 27 9.01 4.37 12.15
N TRP A 28 9.77 3.98 11.13
CA TRP A 28 11.17 3.54 11.21
C TRP A 28 12.03 4.43 10.33
N GLY A 29 13.16 4.88 10.86
CA GLY A 29 14.07 5.79 10.19
C GLY A 29 13.86 7.25 10.57
N HIS A 30 14.83 8.08 10.21
CA HIS A 30 14.89 9.49 10.61
C HIS A 30 14.84 10.45 9.42
N PHE A 31 15.23 9.99 8.23
CA PHE A 31 15.33 10.81 7.00
C PHE A 31 15.02 9.98 5.76
N GLY A 32 14.90 10.62 4.60
CA GLY A 32 14.73 10.00 3.30
C GLY A 32 13.30 10.07 2.74
N GLN A 33 13.11 9.43 1.60
CA GLN A 33 11.81 9.33 0.93
C GLN A 33 10.80 8.60 1.81
N PRO A 34 9.65 9.21 2.17
CA PRO A 34 8.64 8.50 2.94
C PRO A 34 7.97 7.41 2.11
N VAL A 35 7.93 6.22 2.69
CA VAL A 35 7.25 5.05 2.16
C VAL A 35 6.17 4.62 3.15
N LEU A 36 4.91 4.74 2.76
CA LEU A 36 3.80 4.14 3.52
C LEU A 36 3.66 2.68 3.12
N LEU A 37 4.09 1.79 4.00
CA LEU A 37 4.06 0.35 3.83
C LEU A 37 2.80 -0.22 4.48
N PHE A 38 1.83 -0.59 3.64
CA PHE A 38 0.58 -1.18 4.09
C PHE A 38 0.78 -2.64 4.53
N PRO A 39 0.24 -3.02 5.71
CA PRO A 39 0.21 -4.41 6.16
C PRO A 39 -0.64 -5.30 5.25
N THR A 40 -0.55 -6.62 5.46
CA THR A 40 -1.48 -7.58 4.84
C THR A 40 -2.90 -7.47 5.44
N ALA A 41 -3.85 -8.29 4.98
CA ALA A 41 -5.26 -8.16 5.37
C ALA A 41 -5.48 -8.18 6.88
N GLY A 42 -4.84 -9.12 7.61
CA GLY A 42 -4.99 -9.24 9.05
C GLY A 42 -4.01 -8.42 9.88
N GLY A 43 -3.12 -7.67 9.21
CA GLY A 43 -1.99 -7.02 9.85
C GLY A 43 -2.36 -5.77 10.66
N ASP A 44 -1.54 -5.48 11.66
CA ASP A 44 -1.48 -4.19 12.32
C ASP A 44 -0.23 -3.42 11.86
N CYS A 45 -0.04 -2.23 12.39
CA CYS A 45 1.07 -1.35 12.02
C CYS A 45 2.47 -1.94 12.29
N GLU A 46 2.61 -2.94 13.13
CA GLU A 46 3.88 -3.61 13.47
C GLU A 46 4.05 -4.97 12.76
N GLU A 47 3.09 -5.42 11.98
CA GLU A 47 3.20 -6.67 11.22
C GLU A 47 4.48 -6.73 10.38
N VAL A 48 4.80 -5.64 9.70
CA VAL A 48 5.98 -5.54 8.81
C VAL A 48 7.32 -5.71 9.56
N GLU A 49 7.36 -5.34 10.84
CA GLU A 49 8.51 -5.57 11.71
C GLU A 49 8.53 -7.02 12.22
N ARG A 50 7.40 -7.54 12.71
CA ARG A 50 7.29 -8.93 13.20
C ARG A 50 7.67 -9.96 12.14
N TRP A 51 7.40 -9.65 10.85
CA TRP A 51 7.77 -10.49 9.72
C TRP A 51 9.11 -10.11 9.08
N HIS A 52 9.95 -9.37 9.80
CA HIS A 52 11.32 -9.05 9.38
C HIS A 52 11.44 -8.23 8.07
N MET A 53 10.38 -7.53 7.66
CA MET A 53 10.48 -6.64 6.50
C MET A 53 11.32 -5.41 6.84
N ILE A 54 11.17 -4.86 8.04
CA ILE A 54 12.01 -3.73 8.50
C ILE A 54 13.47 -4.13 8.55
N ASP A 55 13.80 -5.36 8.97
CA ASP A 55 15.19 -5.83 9.02
C ASP A 55 15.86 -5.83 7.63
N VAL A 56 15.15 -6.29 6.60
CA VAL A 56 15.68 -6.31 5.23
C VAL A 56 15.71 -4.93 4.56
N LEU A 57 14.89 -3.98 5.05
CA LEU A 57 14.92 -2.58 4.61
C LEU A 57 15.92 -1.72 5.41
N ARG A 58 16.50 -2.26 6.49
CA ARG A 58 17.41 -1.55 7.39
C ARG A 58 18.55 -0.83 6.66
N PRO A 59 19.23 -1.42 5.65
CA PRO A 59 20.27 -0.72 4.91
C PRO A 59 19.81 0.59 4.27
N LEU A 60 18.58 0.63 3.72
CA LEU A 60 18.02 1.84 3.12
C LEU A 60 17.56 2.85 4.18
N ILE A 61 17.04 2.35 5.31
CA ILE A 61 16.58 3.17 6.44
C ILE A 61 17.76 3.84 7.13
N ASP A 62 18.80 3.08 7.47
CA ASP A 62 19.99 3.58 8.19
C ASP A 62 20.80 4.56 7.33
N ALA A 63 20.84 4.33 6.01
CA ALA A 63 21.43 5.27 5.06
C ALA A 63 20.64 6.57 4.91
N GLY A 64 19.44 6.68 5.53
CA GLY A 64 18.57 7.83 5.35
C GLY A 64 18.03 7.96 3.93
N THR A 65 17.97 6.86 3.18
CA THR A 65 17.46 6.84 1.80
C THR A 65 15.94 6.78 1.77
N ILE A 66 15.37 5.99 2.68
CA ILE A 66 13.92 5.89 2.89
C ILE A 66 13.58 6.06 4.37
N LYS A 67 12.34 6.49 4.61
CA LYS A 67 11.72 6.57 5.93
C LYS A 67 10.41 5.82 5.86
N VAL A 68 10.28 4.72 6.60
CA VAL A 68 9.15 3.79 6.48
C VAL A 68 8.10 4.12 7.53
N TYR A 69 6.85 4.14 7.10
CA TYR A 69 5.66 4.27 7.94
C TYR A 69 4.74 3.09 7.72
N SER A 70 4.05 2.64 8.75
CA SER A 70 2.98 1.66 8.63
C SER A 70 1.86 1.99 9.61
N CYS A 71 0.62 1.69 9.24
CA CYS A 71 -0.56 1.89 10.07
C CYS A 71 -1.43 0.63 10.11
N ASP A 72 -2.33 0.54 11.10
CA ASP A 72 -3.23 -0.61 11.23
C ASP A 72 -4.05 -0.83 9.95
N SER A 73 -4.11 -2.07 9.46
CA SER A 73 -4.95 -2.46 8.30
C SER A 73 -6.41 -2.64 8.72
N VAL A 74 -7.04 -1.57 9.21
CA VAL A 74 -8.40 -1.60 9.78
C VAL A 74 -9.41 -2.24 8.83
N ALA A 75 -9.39 -1.87 7.56
CA ALA A 75 -10.28 -2.43 6.54
C ALA A 75 -9.99 -3.91 6.29
N GLY A 76 -8.72 -4.30 6.21
CA GLY A 76 -8.30 -5.68 6.02
C GLY A 76 -8.66 -6.56 7.21
N GLN A 77 -8.42 -6.07 8.43
CA GLN A 77 -8.80 -6.76 9.66
C GLN A 77 -10.31 -7.02 9.70
N ALA A 78 -11.13 -6.02 9.33
CA ALA A 78 -12.58 -6.15 9.27
C ALA A 78 -13.04 -7.22 8.26
N LEU A 79 -12.36 -7.36 7.12
CA LEU A 79 -12.64 -8.42 6.15
C LEU A 79 -12.27 -9.80 6.69
N VAL A 80 -11.13 -9.95 7.34
CA VAL A 80 -10.66 -11.23 7.90
C VAL A 80 -11.56 -11.68 9.03
N THR A 81 -11.90 -10.81 9.97
CA THR A 81 -12.74 -11.12 11.12
C THR A 81 -14.23 -11.22 10.79
N GLY A 82 -14.65 -10.68 9.63
CA GLY A 82 -16.07 -10.58 9.29
C GLY A 82 -16.80 -9.51 10.11
N GLU A 83 -16.12 -8.42 10.49
CA GLU A 83 -16.70 -7.32 11.29
C GLU A 83 -17.96 -6.77 10.63
N GLY A 84 -19.05 -6.75 11.37
CA GLY A 84 -20.32 -6.17 10.93
C GLY A 84 -20.94 -6.83 9.69
N THR A 85 -21.73 -6.07 8.97
CA THR A 85 -22.37 -6.52 7.71
C THR A 85 -21.44 -6.34 6.52
N PRO A 86 -21.68 -6.98 5.35
CA PRO A 86 -20.96 -6.68 4.12
C PRO A 86 -20.96 -5.18 3.77
N ARG A 87 -22.09 -4.50 3.93
CA ARG A 87 -22.22 -3.05 3.69
C ARG A 87 -21.32 -2.24 4.63
N HIS A 88 -21.25 -2.63 5.91
CA HIS A 88 -20.35 -1.99 6.86
C HIS A 88 -18.88 -2.14 6.45
N ARG A 89 -18.46 -3.31 6.01
CA ARG A 89 -17.07 -3.54 5.55
C ARG A 89 -16.73 -2.75 4.28
N MET A 90 -17.69 -2.57 3.35
CA MET A 90 -17.52 -1.72 2.17
C MET A 90 -17.35 -0.25 2.54
N TRP A 91 -18.21 0.23 3.46
CA TRP A 91 -18.07 1.57 4.02
C TRP A 91 -16.73 1.76 4.71
N LEU A 92 -16.32 0.81 5.57
CA LEU A 92 -15.05 0.87 6.30
C LEU A 92 -13.85 0.86 5.34
N GLN A 93 -13.91 0.11 4.24
CA GLN A 93 -12.91 0.11 3.19
C GLN A 93 -12.72 1.52 2.58
N ASN A 94 -13.81 2.20 2.27
CA ASN A 94 -13.75 3.56 1.76
C ASN A 94 -13.27 4.54 2.82
N GLN A 95 -13.75 4.45 4.08
CA GLN A 95 -13.30 5.30 5.19
C GLN A 95 -11.81 5.09 5.49
N PHE A 96 -11.30 3.87 5.36
CA PHE A 96 -9.87 3.61 5.50
C PHE A 96 -9.03 4.40 4.49
N HIS A 97 -9.42 4.45 3.22
CA HIS A 97 -8.72 5.29 2.23
C HIS A 97 -8.81 6.80 2.57
N GLN A 98 -9.96 7.25 3.07
CA GLN A 98 -10.11 8.64 3.52
C GLN A 98 -9.24 8.93 4.75
N TYR A 99 -9.15 7.99 5.69
CA TYR A 99 -8.24 8.06 6.84
C TYR A 99 -6.78 8.19 6.38
N ILE A 100 -6.34 7.36 5.43
CA ILE A 100 -4.99 7.47 4.84
C ILE A 100 -4.74 8.89 4.31
N ARG A 101 -5.66 9.41 3.51
CA ARG A 101 -5.52 10.72 2.86
C ARG A 101 -5.52 11.88 3.86
N HIS A 102 -6.39 11.84 4.85
CA HIS A 102 -6.71 13.01 5.67
C HIS A 102 -6.11 12.97 7.08
N GLU A 103 -5.59 11.83 7.52
CA GLU A 103 -4.99 11.68 8.84
C GLU A 103 -3.54 11.16 8.74
N VAL A 104 -3.31 10.02 8.08
CA VAL A 104 -1.96 9.41 7.98
C VAL A 104 -1.01 10.27 7.17
N VAL A 105 -1.41 10.72 5.98
CA VAL A 105 -0.55 11.57 5.12
C VAL A 105 -0.19 12.90 5.79
N PRO A 106 -1.11 13.64 6.40
CA PRO A 106 -0.76 14.83 7.19
C PRO A 106 0.22 14.54 8.33
N ALA A 107 0.06 13.40 9.04
CA ALA A 107 1.00 13.00 10.08
C ALA A 107 2.41 12.72 9.52
N ILE A 108 2.52 12.03 8.38
CA ILE A 108 3.79 11.80 7.67
C ILE A 108 4.44 13.14 7.28
N ARG A 109 3.68 14.04 6.66
CA ARG A 109 4.17 15.35 6.23
C ARG A 109 4.63 16.23 7.39
N THR A 110 3.93 16.17 8.51
CA THR A 110 4.31 16.86 9.74
C THR A 110 5.63 16.32 10.31
N ASP A 111 5.79 14.99 10.36
CA ASP A 111 7.01 14.34 10.83
C ASP A 111 8.20 14.58 9.88
N CYS A 112 7.95 14.72 8.59
CA CYS A 112 8.96 15.06 7.58
C CYS A 112 9.21 16.58 7.47
N LYS A 113 8.40 17.42 8.13
CA LYS A 113 8.46 18.90 8.08
C LYS A 113 8.34 19.47 6.67
N ASP A 114 7.58 18.80 5.81
CA ASP A 114 7.31 19.22 4.44
C ASP A 114 5.83 18.94 4.07
N PRO A 115 4.98 19.99 4.00
CA PRO A 115 3.56 19.85 3.70
C PRO A 115 3.26 19.45 2.25
N ALA A 116 4.23 19.59 1.34
CA ALA A 116 4.08 19.26 -0.09
C ALA A 116 4.70 17.91 -0.46
N LEU A 117 5.38 17.24 0.49
CA LEU A 117 6.11 16.01 0.25
C LEU A 117 5.22 14.92 -0.37
N GLU A 118 5.70 14.33 -1.46
CA GLU A 118 5.07 13.15 -2.06
C GLU A 118 5.50 11.88 -1.32
N VAL A 119 4.56 10.95 -1.18
CA VAL A 119 4.75 9.68 -0.46
C VAL A 119 4.78 8.54 -1.47
N TRP A 120 5.62 7.54 -1.25
CA TRP A 120 5.50 6.27 -1.96
C TRP A 120 4.60 5.33 -1.17
N ALA A 121 3.74 4.61 -1.89
CA ALA A 121 2.88 3.58 -1.32
C ALA A 121 3.48 2.20 -1.62
N ALA A 122 3.59 1.35 -0.62
CA ALA A 122 4.08 -0.01 -0.80
C ALA A 122 3.23 -1.00 0.00
N GLY A 123 3.21 -2.27 -0.42
CA GLY A 123 2.53 -3.32 0.32
C GLY A 123 2.56 -4.66 -0.39
N ALA A 124 2.26 -5.73 0.35
CA ALA A 124 2.15 -7.07 -0.19
C ALA A 124 0.72 -7.61 -0.01
N SER A 125 0.29 -8.51 -0.91
CA SER A 125 -1.03 -9.15 -0.83
C SER A 125 -2.17 -8.10 -0.79
N PHE A 126 -2.94 -8.04 0.28
CA PHE A 126 -3.95 -7.02 0.50
C PHE A 126 -3.35 -5.60 0.66
N GLY A 127 -2.14 -5.50 1.22
CA GLY A 127 -1.40 -4.24 1.27
C GLY A 127 -1.06 -3.68 -0.12
N ALA A 128 -0.85 -4.56 -1.10
CA ALA A 128 -0.66 -4.17 -2.50
C ALA A 128 -1.93 -3.54 -3.11
N PHE A 129 -3.12 -4.06 -2.76
CA PHE A 129 -4.38 -3.40 -3.12
C PHE A 129 -4.43 -1.96 -2.60
N HIS A 130 -4.09 -1.76 -1.33
CA HIS A 130 -4.09 -0.42 -0.73
C HIS A 130 -3.05 0.49 -1.36
N ALA A 131 -1.87 -0.03 -1.72
CA ALA A 131 -0.83 0.74 -2.40
C ALA A 131 -1.31 1.25 -3.77
N VAL A 132 -1.91 0.38 -4.60
CA VAL A 132 -2.51 0.78 -5.88
C VAL A 132 -3.68 1.75 -5.68
N ALA A 133 -4.58 1.45 -4.74
CA ALA A 133 -5.72 2.31 -4.46
C ALA A 133 -5.29 3.71 -3.98
N ALA A 134 -4.24 3.81 -3.16
CA ALA A 134 -3.69 5.07 -2.67
C ALA A 134 -3.17 5.94 -3.82
N VAL A 135 -2.35 5.37 -4.72
CA VAL A 135 -1.84 6.09 -5.89
C VAL A 135 -2.98 6.50 -6.82
N CYS A 136 -3.91 5.59 -7.13
CA CYS A 136 -4.99 5.87 -8.07
C CYS A 136 -6.03 6.86 -7.54
N ARG A 137 -6.31 6.87 -6.23
CA ARG A 137 -7.27 7.79 -5.62
C ARG A 137 -6.68 9.15 -5.27
N PHE A 138 -5.40 9.19 -4.92
CA PHE A 138 -4.74 10.40 -4.39
C PHE A 138 -3.40 10.64 -5.10
N PRO A 139 -3.40 10.79 -6.44
CA PRO A 139 -2.18 10.97 -7.22
C PRO A 139 -1.48 12.30 -6.95
N ASP A 140 -2.15 13.25 -6.30
CA ASP A 140 -1.58 14.50 -5.81
C ASP A 140 -0.72 14.32 -4.54
N VAL A 141 -0.73 13.12 -3.97
CA VAL A 141 0.02 12.75 -2.76
C VAL A 141 0.99 11.62 -3.02
N PHE A 142 0.49 10.55 -3.66
CA PHE A 142 1.27 9.34 -3.88
C PHE A 142 1.85 9.33 -5.29
N SER A 143 3.19 9.36 -5.38
CA SER A 143 3.88 9.42 -6.68
C SER A 143 4.25 8.04 -7.24
N ARG A 144 4.44 7.04 -6.39
CA ARG A 144 4.78 5.68 -6.79
C ARG A 144 4.04 4.63 -5.96
N GLY A 145 3.71 3.50 -6.58
CA GLY A 145 3.12 2.33 -5.93
C GLY A 145 3.94 1.07 -6.17
N LEU A 146 4.41 0.41 -5.09
CA LEU A 146 5.02 -0.92 -5.14
C LEU A 146 4.05 -1.94 -4.56
N ALA A 147 3.44 -2.72 -5.42
CA ALA A 147 2.33 -3.60 -5.10
C ALA A 147 2.70 -5.07 -5.32
N VAL A 148 3.31 -5.67 -4.29
CA VAL A 148 3.91 -7.01 -4.37
C VAL A 148 2.84 -8.08 -4.18
N SER A 149 2.77 -9.08 -5.09
CA SER A 149 1.85 -10.23 -5.01
C SER A 149 0.41 -9.79 -4.69
N GLY A 150 -0.10 -8.81 -5.43
CA GLY A 150 -1.35 -8.12 -5.11
C GLY A 150 -2.59 -8.93 -5.39
N THR A 151 -3.61 -8.75 -4.56
CA THR A 151 -4.98 -9.20 -4.81
C THR A 151 -5.84 -7.96 -5.05
N TYR A 152 -6.45 -7.84 -6.23
CA TYR A 152 -7.17 -6.61 -6.62
C TYR A 152 -8.69 -6.80 -6.76
N ASP A 153 -9.19 -8.01 -7.06
CA ASP A 153 -10.62 -8.30 -6.99
C ASP A 153 -11.03 -8.73 -5.59
N LEU A 154 -11.45 -7.76 -4.78
CA LEU A 154 -11.86 -8.01 -3.41
C LEU A 154 -13.28 -8.51 -3.25
N ARG A 155 -14.09 -8.60 -4.30
CA ARG A 155 -15.52 -8.98 -4.20
C ARG A 155 -15.74 -10.27 -3.40
N ARG A 156 -14.90 -11.29 -3.62
CA ARG A 156 -14.98 -12.57 -2.93
C ARG A 156 -14.79 -12.49 -1.40
N PHE A 157 -14.08 -11.47 -0.91
CA PHE A 157 -13.77 -11.34 0.52
C PHE A 157 -14.90 -10.66 1.32
N PHE A 158 -15.76 -9.90 0.65
CA PHE A 158 -16.87 -9.23 1.31
C PHE A 158 -18.01 -10.17 1.70
N ARG A 159 -18.06 -11.38 1.12
CA ARG A 159 -19.12 -12.37 1.35
C ARG A 159 -20.51 -11.75 1.14
N ALA A 160 -20.64 -10.94 0.09
CA ALA A 160 -21.83 -10.24 -0.30
C ALA A 160 -22.39 -10.83 -1.60
N ARG A 161 -23.72 -10.76 -1.78
CA ARG A 161 -24.35 -11.06 -3.06
C ARG A 161 -24.07 -9.92 -4.06
N PRO A 162 -24.16 -10.14 -5.37
CA PRO A 162 -23.88 -9.11 -6.37
C PRO A 162 -24.71 -7.82 -6.20
N ASP A 163 -25.97 -7.94 -5.74
CA ASP A 163 -26.90 -6.84 -5.51
C ASP A 163 -26.65 -6.07 -4.19
N GLU A 164 -25.75 -6.55 -3.33
CA GLU A 164 -25.41 -5.92 -2.05
C GLU A 164 -24.21 -4.98 -2.13
N PHE A 165 -23.47 -4.98 -3.27
CA PHE A 165 -22.34 -4.08 -3.44
C PHE A 165 -22.79 -2.63 -3.56
N THR A 166 -22.19 -1.78 -2.73
CA THR A 166 -22.55 -0.36 -2.60
C THR A 166 -21.57 0.54 -3.36
N ASP A 167 -21.94 1.80 -3.55
CA ASP A 167 -21.05 2.81 -4.13
C ASP A 167 -19.73 2.93 -3.38
N GLU A 168 -19.73 2.72 -2.05
CA GLU A 168 -18.54 2.71 -1.21
C GLU A 168 -17.51 1.67 -1.66
N PHE A 169 -17.98 0.49 -2.10
CA PHE A 169 -17.10 -0.51 -2.68
C PHE A 169 -16.54 -0.05 -4.03
N TRP A 170 -17.42 0.40 -4.93
CA TRP A 170 -17.02 0.74 -6.30
C TRP A 170 -16.01 1.88 -6.33
N VAL A 171 -16.17 2.93 -5.52
CA VAL A 171 -15.24 4.07 -5.43
C VAL A 171 -13.95 3.73 -4.67
N SER A 172 -13.88 2.61 -3.96
CA SER A 172 -12.67 2.18 -3.23
C SER A 172 -11.89 1.05 -3.92
N SER A 173 -12.44 0.44 -4.97
CA SER A 173 -11.81 -0.66 -5.70
C SER A 173 -11.16 -0.17 -7.01
N PRO A 174 -9.83 -0.17 -7.13
CA PRO A 174 -9.14 0.37 -8.31
C PRO A 174 -9.52 -0.34 -9.61
N LEU A 175 -9.79 -1.65 -9.61
CA LEU A 175 -10.31 -2.35 -10.79
C LEU A 175 -11.60 -1.73 -11.35
N HIS A 176 -12.40 -1.09 -10.50
CA HIS A 176 -13.75 -0.60 -10.85
C HIS A 176 -13.77 0.91 -11.07
N PHE A 177 -13.08 1.72 -10.22
CA PHE A 177 -13.12 3.17 -10.40
C PHE A 177 -12.12 3.70 -11.43
N VAL A 178 -10.95 3.07 -11.62
CA VAL A 178 -9.95 3.55 -12.59
C VAL A 178 -10.51 3.65 -14.01
N PRO A 179 -11.33 2.70 -14.52
CA PRO A 179 -11.96 2.82 -15.84
C PRO A 179 -12.84 4.06 -16.00
N THR A 180 -13.40 4.61 -14.91
CA THR A 180 -14.30 5.78 -14.96
C THR A 180 -13.57 7.12 -14.82
N LEU A 181 -12.25 7.10 -14.52
CA LEU A 181 -11.48 8.32 -14.34
C LEU A 181 -11.30 9.10 -15.65
N ASP A 182 -11.36 10.42 -15.54
CA ASP A 182 -11.10 11.36 -16.62
C ASP A 182 -10.53 12.70 -16.10
N GLY A 183 -10.37 13.69 -16.97
CA GLY A 183 -9.97 15.05 -16.66
C GLY A 183 -8.67 15.15 -15.86
N ARG A 184 -8.54 16.22 -15.09
CA ARG A 184 -7.31 16.57 -14.36
C ARG A 184 -6.82 15.47 -13.42
N HIS A 185 -7.73 14.72 -12.80
CA HIS A 185 -7.32 13.62 -11.91
C HIS A 185 -6.54 12.55 -12.68
N LEU A 186 -7.06 12.13 -13.83
CA LEU A 186 -6.39 11.16 -14.70
C LEU A 186 -5.08 11.72 -15.25
N ASP A 187 -5.02 13.01 -15.60
CA ASP A 187 -3.79 13.62 -16.11
C ASP A 187 -2.67 13.61 -15.06
N VAL A 188 -2.99 13.90 -13.80
CA VAL A 188 -2.02 13.74 -12.70
C VAL A 188 -1.63 12.27 -12.51
N LEU A 189 -2.59 11.36 -12.55
CA LEU A 189 -2.32 9.93 -12.36
C LEU A 189 -1.41 9.35 -13.47
N ARG A 190 -1.49 9.87 -14.69
CA ARG A 190 -0.59 9.52 -15.80
C ARG A 190 0.87 9.91 -15.59
N THR A 191 1.15 10.78 -14.64
CA THR A 191 2.53 11.12 -14.24
C THR A 191 3.08 10.22 -13.12
N ARG A 192 2.27 9.28 -12.62
CA ARG A 192 2.61 8.37 -11.54
C ARG A 192 3.07 7.02 -12.09
N TYR A 193 3.66 6.19 -11.22
CA TYR A 193 4.16 4.88 -11.63
C TYR A 193 3.75 3.80 -10.64
N ILE A 194 3.26 2.68 -11.16
CA ILE A 194 2.83 1.53 -10.35
C ILE A 194 3.57 0.28 -10.82
N LEU A 195 4.31 -0.34 -9.90
CA LEU A 195 5.05 -1.58 -10.13
C LEU A 195 4.39 -2.72 -9.35
N MET A 196 4.09 -3.81 -10.04
CA MET A 196 3.34 -4.96 -9.52
C MET A 196 4.16 -6.25 -9.70
N PRO A 197 5.23 -6.47 -8.91
CA PRO A 197 5.96 -7.74 -8.94
C PRO A 197 5.14 -8.84 -8.27
N SER A 198 5.19 -10.05 -8.83
CA SER A 198 4.50 -11.22 -8.28
C SER A 198 5.28 -12.48 -8.56
N GLY A 199 5.22 -13.46 -7.65
CA GLY A 199 5.59 -14.83 -7.92
C GLY A 199 4.55 -15.54 -8.78
N GLU A 200 4.84 -16.78 -9.09
CA GLU A 200 3.92 -17.75 -9.73
C GLU A 200 3.90 -19.07 -8.95
N GLY A 201 4.45 -19.06 -7.74
CA GLY A 201 4.54 -20.25 -6.88
C GLY A 201 3.23 -20.51 -6.12
N ARG A 202 3.35 -21.32 -5.06
CA ARG A 202 2.20 -21.73 -4.25
C ARG A 202 1.42 -20.53 -3.73
N ALA A 203 0.09 -20.55 -3.95
CA ALA A 203 -0.87 -19.52 -3.51
C ALA A 203 -0.71 -18.14 -4.18
N GLU A 204 0.18 -17.99 -5.16
CA GLU A 204 0.25 -16.78 -5.99
C GLU A 204 -0.79 -16.82 -7.11
N ASP A 205 -1.29 -15.64 -7.47
CA ASP A 205 -2.13 -15.42 -8.65
C ASP A 205 -1.67 -14.14 -9.38
N ILE A 206 -0.65 -14.29 -10.21
CA ILE A 206 -0.13 -13.18 -11.04
C ILE A 206 -1.21 -12.63 -12.01
N GLY A 207 -2.26 -13.41 -12.28
CA GLY A 207 -3.39 -12.98 -13.10
C GLY A 207 -4.09 -11.74 -12.54
N GLU A 208 -4.14 -11.58 -11.22
CA GLU A 208 -4.65 -10.38 -10.54
C GLU A 208 -3.81 -9.14 -10.93
N SER A 209 -2.47 -9.24 -10.91
CA SER A 209 -1.57 -8.15 -11.33
C SER A 209 -1.75 -7.80 -12.80
N TRP A 210 -1.88 -8.81 -13.69
CA TRP A 210 -2.15 -8.56 -15.11
C TRP A 210 -3.53 -7.96 -15.35
N ALA A 211 -4.55 -8.32 -14.57
CA ALA A 211 -5.88 -7.71 -14.66
C ALA A 211 -5.81 -6.21 -14.31
N MET A 212 -5.12 -5.87 -13.21
CA MET A 212 -4.93 -4.49 -12.80
C MET A 212 -4.09 -3.69 -13.82
N ALA A 213 -3.01 -4.28 -14.34
CA ALA A 213 -2.18 -3.67 -15.36
C ALA A 213 -2.95 -3.31 -16.64
N ARG A 214 -3.85 -4.18 -17.09
CA ARG A 214 -4.73 -3.89 -18.24
C ARG A 214 -5.62 -2.68 -17.99
N VAL A 215 -6.19 -2.56 -16.79
CA VAL A 215 -7.03 -1.43 -16.41
C VAL A 215 -6.22 -0.12 -16.39
N LEU A 216 -5.03 -0.14 -15.79
CA LEU A 216 -4.12 1.01 -15.75
C LEU A 216 -3.66 1.40 -17.16
N GLY A 217 -3.22 0.43 -17.95
CA GLY A 217 -2.73 0.64 -19.31
C GLY A 217 -3.80 1.20 -20.26
N ALA A 218 -5.06 0.74 -20.14
CA ALA A 218 -6.20 1.28 -20.90
C ALA A 218 -6.45 2.78 -20.66
N LYS A 219 -6.01 3.30 -19.50
CA LYS A 219 -6.06 4.73 -19.15
C LYS A 219 -4.74 5.48 -19.39
N GLY A 220 -3.72 4.80 -19.93
CA GLY A 220 -2.41 5.40 -20.16
C GLY A 220 -1.63 5.68 -18.87
N ILE A 221 -1.93 4.97 -17.79
CA ILE A 221 -1.24 5.12 -16.51
C ILE A 221 0.02 4.24 -16.55
N PRO A 222 1.23 4.80 -16.32
CA PRO A 222 2.47 4.05 -16.33
C PRO A 222 2.48 2.95 -15.29
N ASN A 223 2.66 1.71 -15.74
CA ASN A 223 2.70 0.55 -14.85
C ASN A 223 3.55 -0.57 -15.45
N ARG A 224 3.99 -1.50 -14.59
CA ARG A 224 4.72 -2.70 -14.98
C ARG A 224 4.35 -3.87 -14.07
N VAL A 225 4.20 -5.06 -14.65
CA VAL A 225 4.15 -6.33 -13.93
C VAL A 225 5.48 -7.04 -14.13
N ASP A 226 6.10 -7.50 -13.03
CA ASP A 226 7.31 -8.32 -13.07
C ASP A 226 6.99 -9.72 -12.53
N SER A 227 7.14 -10.74 -13.37
CA SER A 227 7.07 -12.13 -12.92
C SER A 227 8.40 -12.57 -12.34
N TRP A 228 8.37 -13.12 -11.13
CA TRP A 228 9.53 -13.76 -10.50
C TRP A 228 9.56 -15.29 -10.71
N GLY A 229 8.48 -15.85 -11.28
CA GLY A 229 8.39 -17.26 -11.61
C GLY A 229 7.93 -18.16 -10.47
N ARG A 230 7.96 -19.49 -10.74
CA ARG A 230 7.28 -20.51 -9.92
C ARG A 230 7.95 -20.82 -8.58
N ASP A 231 9.20 -20.45 -8.40
CA ASP A 231 9.93 -20.71 -7.16
C ASP A 231 9.57 -19.71 -6.04
N TRP A 232 8.73 -18.71 -6.34
CA TRP A 232 8.37 -17.63 -5.45
C TRP A 232 6.90 -17.74 -5.02
N PRO A 233 6.63 -18.32 -3.81
CA PRO A 233 5.29 -18.48 -3.28
C PRO A 233 4.75 -17.18 -2.66
N HIS A 234 3.43 -17.15 -2.39
CA HIS A 234 2.75 -16.04 -1.74
C HIS A 234 3.03 -16.01 -0.24
N ASP A 235 4.20 -15.53 0.14
CA ASP A 235 4.60 -15.42 1.55
C ASP A 235 5.68 -14.35 1.80
N TRP A 236 5.97 -14.13 3.09
CA TRP A 236 6.93 -13.14 3.54
C TRP A 236 8.38 -13.42 3.07
N GLN A 237 8.76 -14.66 2.79
CA GLN A 237 10.10 -14.97 2.29
C GLN A 237 10.29 -14.37 0.89
N THR A 238 9.29 -14.49 0.05
CA THR A 238 9.23 -13.88 -1.27
C THR A 238 9.25 -12.35 -1.17
N TRP A 239 8.36 -11.79 -0.36
CA TRP A 239 8.19 -10.34 -0.27
C TRP A 239 9.41 -9.63 0.32
N ARG A 240 10.14 -10.29 1.26
CA ARG A 240 11.42 -9.78 1.79
C ARG A 240 12.55 -9.75 0.76
N LYS A 241 12.41 -10.43 -0.37
CA LYS A 241 13.35 -10.32 -1.49
C LYS A 241 12.92 -9.25 -2.48
N MET A 242 11.63 -9.21 -2.80
CA MET A 242 11.07 -8.27 -3.79
C MET A 242 11.14 -6.82 -3.31
N MET A 243 10.62 -6.53 -2.11
CA MET A 243 10.43 -5.17 -1.62
C MET A 243 11.75 -4.37 -1.56
N PRO A 244 12.83 -4.87 -0.92
CA PRO A 244 14.09 -4.13 -0.88
C PRO A 244 14.68 -3.87 -2.26
N GLN A 245 14.65 -4.87 -3.15
CA GLN A 245 15.20 -4.74 -4.50
C GLN A 245 14.60 -3.56 -5.25
N TYR A 246 13.26 -3.47 -5.30
CA TYR A 246 12.60 -2.42 -6.06
C TYR A 246 12.66 -1.04 -5.37
N LEU A 247 12.63 -0.99 -4.04
CA LEU A 247 12.83 0.27 -3.33
C LEU A 247 14.25 0.79 -3.52
N GLU A 248 15.25 -0.08 -3.50
CA GLU A 248 16.64 0.28 -3.81
C GLU A 248 16.77 0.79 -5.26
N ASP A 249 16.19 0.09 -6.23
CA ASP A 249 16.21 0.52 -7.64
C ASP A 249 15.59 1.92 -7.81
N TRP A 250 14.54 2.24 -7.07
CA TRP A 250 13.89 3.55 -7.15
C TRP A 250 14.70 4.69 -6.51
N THR A 251 15.61 4.36 -5.61
CA THR A 251 16.45 5.34 -4.90
C THR A 251 17.81 5.53 -5.55
N ARG A 252 18.19 4.68 -6.50
CA ARG A 252 19.43 4.85 -7.27
C ARG A 252 19.37 6.12 -8.10
N PRO A 253 20.44 6.96 -8.10
CA PRO A 253 20.54 8.06 -9.04
C PRO A 253 20.40 7.55 -10.49
N ALA A 254 19.71 8.32 -11.33
CA ALA A 254 19.72 8.03 -12.76
C ALA A 254 21.18 7.96 -13.25
N PRO A 255 21.56 6.98 -14.10
CA PRO A 255 22.90 6.98 -14.67
C PRO A 255 23.15 8.34 -15.31
N SER A 256 24.27 8.97 -14.92
CA SER A 256 24.72 10.22 -15.52
C SER A 256 24.78 10.00 -17.03
N ALA A 257 24.01 10.79 -17.79
CA ALA A 257 24.13 10.82 -19.24
C ALA A 257 25.57 11.20 -19.56
N GLY A 258 26.38 10.20 -19.98
CA GLY A 258 27.75 10.36 -20.45
C GLY A 258 27.80 10.98 -21.83
#